data_54f8568bbea18b38d00234aa8605c597
#
_entry.id   54f8568bbea18b38d00234aa8605c597
#
_cell.length_a   1.000
_cell.length_b   1.000
_cell.length_c   1.000
_cell.angle_alpha   90.00
_cell.angle_beta   90.00
_cell.angle_gamma   90.00
#
_symmetry.space_group_name_H-M   'P 1'
#
loop_
_entity.id
_entity.type
_entity.pdbx_description
1 polymer ?
#
loop_
_entity_poly.entity_id
_entity_poly.type
_entity_poly.pdbx_seq_one_letter_code
_entity_poly.pdbx_strand_id
1 'polypeptide(L)'
;MNNNQQQIIEDMQAVIHQMKIDDIEENPDSEFDLFTCSACTKDSPLAGSIQYSKYRLCNDCVLLYELALKLGKVQNIEEYMSKTEDTRLEAMCDFIKHENLKENN
;
A
#
# COMPACT_ATOMS: atom_id res chain seq x y z
N MET A 1 4.73 22.66 -11.66
CA MET A 1 4.32 22.26 -10.32
C MET A 1 3.94 20.81 -10.23
N ASN A 2 3.13 20.33 -11.16
CA ASN A 2 2.81 18.92 -11.22
C ASN A 2 4.02 18.05 -11.51
N ASN A 3 5.03 18.61 -12.15
CA ASN A 3 6.26 17.89 -12.49
C ASN A 3 7.02 17.43 -11.26
N ASN A 4 7.01 18.22 -10.16
CA ASN A 4 7.71 17.83 -8.94
C ASN A 4 7.04 16.64 -8.26
N GLN A 5 5.71 16.63 -8.21
CA GLN A 5 4.99 15.49 -7.65
C GLN A 5 5.18 14.24 -8.50
N GLN A 6 5.12 14.40 -9.80
CA GLN A 6 5.33 13.28 -10.72
C GLN A 6 6.72 12.68 -10.56
N GLN A 7 7.74 13.54 -10.42
CA GLN A 7 9.10 13.10 -10.23
C GLN A 7 9.26 12.34 -8.91
N ILE A 8 8.64 12.85 -7.84
CA ILE A 8 8.66 12.16 -6.54
C ILE A 8 8.02 10.79 -6.64
N ILE A 9 6.88 10.69 -7.33
CA ILE A 9 6.18 9.41 -7.51
C ILE A 9 7.05 8.43 -8.28
N GLU A 10 7.63 8.87 -9.39
CA GLU A 10 8.48 8.01 -10.23
C GLU A 10 9.72 7.54 -9.48
N ASP A 11 10.38 8.45 -8.76
CA ASP A 11 11.57 8.11 -7.97
C ASP A 11 11.23 7.10 -6.89
N MET A 12 10.12 7.29 -6.20
CA MET A 12 9.71 6.39 -5.14
C MET A 12 9.34 5.03 -5.68
N GLN A 13 8.64 4.98 -6.82
CA GLN A 13 8.30 3.72 -7.48
C GLN A 13 9.56 2.93 -7.83
N ALA A 14 10.59 3.62 -8.35
CA ALA A 14 11.84 2.98 -8.71
C ALA A 14 12.54 2.40 -7.48
N VAL A 15 12.59 3.16 -6.39
CA VAL A 15 13.25 2.74 -5.15
C VAL A 15 12.54 1.53 -4.54
N ILE A 16 11.21 1.60 -4.45
CA ILE A 16 10.43 0.53 -3.82
C ILE A 16 10.46 -0.74 -4.68
N HIS A 17 10.41 -0.59 -6.00
CA HIS A 17 10.53 -1.72 -6.90
C HIS A 17 11.92 -2.39 -6.78
N GLN A 18 12.97 -1.59 -6.72
CA GLN A 18 14.32 -2.09 -6.57
C GLN A 18 14.50 -2.83 -5.24
N MET A 19 13.87 -2.33 -4.18
CA MET A 19 13.92 -2.98 -2.88
C MET A 19 13.36 -4.42 -2.96
N LYS A 20 12.26 -4.58 -3.69
CA LYS A 20 11.68 -5.91 -3.88
C LYS A 20 12.63 -6.83 -4.64
N ILE A 21 13.27 -6.32 -5.70
CA ILE A 21 14.24 -7.09 -6.47
C ILE A 21 15.42 -7.50 -5.60
N ASP A 22 15.94 -6.57 -4.80
CA ASP A 22 17.06 -6.84 -3.90
C ASP A 22 16.71 -7.91 -2.86
N ASP A 23 15.48 -7.84 -2.32
CA ASP A 23 15.01 -8.84 -1.35
C ASP A 23 14.97 -10.23 -1.98
N ILE A 24 14.50 -10.33 -3.21
CA ILE A 24 14.43 -11.61 -3.92
C ILE A 24 15.84 -12.14 -4.19
N GLU A 25 16.78 -11.29 -4.54
CA GLU A 25 18.16 -11.69 -4.78
C GLU A 25 18.83 -12.22 -3.51
N GLU A 26 18.58 -11.56 -2.37
CA GLU A 26 19.15 -11.99 -1.09
C GLU A 26 18.47 -13.24 -0.55
N ASN A 27 17.16 -13.35 -0.76
CA ASN A 27 16.36 -14.47 -0.26
C ASN A 27 15.31 -14.82 -1.30
N PRO A 28 15.62 -15.72 -2.25
CA PRO A 28 14.67 -16.09 -3.30
C PRO A 28 13.34 -16.62 -2.80
N ASP A 29 13.33 -17.26 -1.63
CA ASP A 29 12.10 -17.80 -1.05
C ASP A 29 11.12 -16.68 -0.69
N SER A 30 11.61 -15.46 -0.46
CA SER A 30 10.75 -14.34 -0.08
C SER A 30 9.74 -13.98 -1.17
N GLU A 31 9.99 -14.36 -2.41
CA GLU A 31 9.03 -14.16 -3.50
C GLU A 31 7.81 -15.07 -3.34
N PHE A 32 7.99 -16.22 -2.73
CA PHE A 32 6.95 -17.24 -2.59
C PHE A 32 6.36 -17.29 -1.19
N ASP A 33 7.03 -16.73 -0.21
CA ASP A 33 6.51 -16.64 1.16
C ASP A 33 5.47 -15.53 1.21
N LEU A 34 4.25 -15.89 1.55
CA LEU A 34 3.14 -14.94 1.57
C LEU A 34 2.81 -14.52 2.99
N PHE A 35 2.33 -13.28 3.12
CA PHE A 35 1.79 -12.75 4.36
C PHE A 35 0.56 -11.93 4.05
N THR A 36 -0.28 -11.65 5.03
CA THR A 36 -1.44 -10.81 4.85
C THR A 36 -1.05 -9.36 5.14
N CYS A 37 -1.14 -8.49 4.13
CA CYS A 37 -0.82 -7.08 4.29
C CYS A 37 -1.78 -6.43 5.29
N SER A 38 -1.22 -5.67 6.25
CA SER A 38 -2.04 -5.00 7.26
C SER A 38 -2.93 -3.92 6.68
N ALA A 39 -2.52 -3.31 5.57
CA ALA A 39 -3.25 -2.20 4.96
C ALA A 39 -4.29 -2.67 3.95
N CYS A 40 -3.88 -3.45 2.94
CA CYS A 40 -4.81 -3.87 1.88
C CYS A 40 -5.46 -5.22 2.14
N THR A 41 -5.01 -5.95 3.13
CA THR A 41 -5.52 -7.26 3.56
C THR A 41 -5.36 -8.37 2.53
N LYS A 42 -4.59 -8.15 1.49
CA LYS A 42 -4.31 -9.16 0.48
C LYS A 42 -3.08 -9.98 0.88
N ASP A 43 -3.09 -11.25 0.50
CA ASP A 43 -1.89 -12.09 0.63
C ASP A 43 -0.86 -11.59 -0.37
N SER A 44 0.34 -11.32 0.11
CA SER A 44 1.38 -10.68 -0.69
C SER A 44 2.73 -11.28 -0.38
N PRO A 45 3.69 -11.25 -1.34
CA PRO A 45 5.03 -11.76 -1.08
C PRO A 45 5.74 -10.95 0.00
N LEU A 46 6.56 -11.64 0.80
CA LEU A 46 7.41 -10.97 1.79
C LEU A 46 8.43 -10.05 1.11
N ALA A 47 8.87 -10.42 -0.11
CA ALA A 47 9.80 -9.59 -0.86
C ALA A 47 9.22 -8.20 -1.06
N GLY A 48 9.99 -7.18 -0.73
CA GLY A 48 9.58 -5.79 -0.85
C GLY A 48 8.61 -5.31 0.21
N SER A 49 8.29 -6.15 1.21
CA SER A 49 7.45 -5.73 2.33
C SER A 49 8.31 -5.04 3.38
N ILE A 50 7.67 -4.19 4.19
CA ILE A 50 8.36 -3.53 5.32
C ILE A 50 7.47 -3.62 6.56
N GLN A 51 8.12 -3.87 7.69
CA GLN A 51 7.46 -3.87 9.00
C GLN A 51 7.51 -2.46 9.59
N TYR A 52 6.35 -1.88 9.86
CA TYR A 52 6.22 -0.58 10.51
C TYR A 52 5.49 -0.81 11.84
N SER A 53 6.23 -0.73 12.95
CA SER A 53 5.67 -1.00 14.25
C SER A 53 5.03 -2.40 14.29
N LYS A 54 3.74 -2.52 14.55
CA LYS A 54 3.04 -3.80 14.56
C LYS A 54 2.44 -4.18 13.20
N TYR A 55 2.62 -3.32 12.20
CA TYR A 55 2.02 -3.51 10.87
C TYR A 55 3.07 -3.93 9.86
N ARG A 56 2.73 -4.86 8.98
CA ARG A 56 3.59 -5.19 7.84
C ARG A 56 2.81 -4.90 6.56
N LEU A 57 3.41 -4.08 5.70
CA LEU A 57 2.79 -3.65 4.46
C LEU A 57 3.44 -4.35 3.28
N CYS A 58 2.63 -4.73 2.29
CA CYS A 58 3.15 -5.28 1.05
C CYS A 58 3.85 -4.19 0.24
N ASN A 59 4.60 -4.60 -0.79
CA ASN A 59 5.38 -3.67 -1.61
C ASN A 59 4.55 -2.51 -2.13
N ASP A 60 3.33 -2.78 -2.60
CA ASP A 60 2.45 -1.73 -3.12
C ASP A 60 2.03 -0.75 -2.03
N CYS A 61 1.68 -1.26 -0.84
CA CYS A 61 1.27 -0.41 0.27
C CYS A 61 2.44 0.35 0.87
N VAL A 62 3.65 -0.23 0.85
CA VAL A 62 4.87 0.49 1.23
C VAL A 62 5.02 1.71 0.35
N LEU A 63 4.86 1.54 -0.97
CA LEU A 63 4.95 2.66 -1.90
C LEU A 63 3.93 3.74 -1.56
N LEU A 64 2.68 3.37 -1.33
CA LEU A 64 1.63 4.34 -1.01
C LEU A 64 1.90 5.07 0.29
N TYR A 65 2.34 4.35 1.31
CA TYR A 65 2.66 4.94 2.61
C TYR A 65 3.84 5.91 2.50
N GLU A 66 4.92 5.47 1.86
CA GLU A 66 6.11 6.32 1.71
C GLU A 66 5.78 7.57 0.90
N LEU A 67 4.94 7.46 -0.13
CA LEU A 67 4.49 8.61 -0.89
C LEU A 67 3.66 9.55 0.00
N ALA A 68 2.77 9.00 0.80
CA ALA A 68 1.94 9.82 1.70
C ALA A 68 2.80 10.59 2.71
N LEU A 69 3.86 9.95 3.23
CA LEU A 69 4.82 10.63 4.10
C LEU A 69 5.53 11.75 3.35
N LYS A 70 6.03 11.44 2.17
CA LYS A 70 6.81 12.38 1.37
C LYS A 70 5.99 13.61 0.99
N LEU A 71 4.72 13.39 0.70
CA LEU A 71 3.81 14.46 0.28
C LEU A 71 3.13 15.16 1.46
N GLY A 72 3.45 14.76 2.68
CA GLY A 72 2.92 15.41 3.88
C GLY A 72 1.48 15.08 4.19
N LYS A 73 0.94 13.99 3.61
CA LYS A 73 -0.45 13.60 3.81
C LYS A 73 -0.66 12.84 5.11
N VAL A 74 0.35 12.13 5.57
CA VAL A 74 0.34 11.44 6.86
C VAL A 74 1.69 11.68 7.54
N GLN A 75 1.74 11.50 8.86
CA GLN A 75 2.95 11.75 9.65
C GLN A 75 3.57 10.46 10.20
N ASN A 76 2.79 9.40 10.30
CA ASN A 76 3.26 8.13 10.86
C ASN A 76 2.38 7.00 10.37
N ILE A 77 2.77 5.76 10.72
CA ILE A 77 2.05 4.58 10.26
C ILE A 77 0.66 4.46 10.87
N GLU A 78 0.49 4.87 12.12
CA GLU A 78 -0.80 4.82 12.78
C GLU A 78 -1.82 5.71 12.06
N GLU A 79 -1.39 6.90 11.65
CA GLU A 79 -2.25 7.80 10.90
C GLU A 79 -2.60 7.23 9.54
N TYR A 80 -1.60 6.65 8.85
CA TYR A 80 -1.83 6.02 7.55
C TYR A 80 -2.83 4.87 7.66
N MET A 81 -2.65 4.01 8.66
CA MET A 81 -3.54 2.86 8.85
C MET A 81 -4.95 3.28 9.16
N SER A 82 -5.12 4.33 9.98
CA SER A 82 -6.43 4.86 10.30
C SER A 82 -7.15 5.38 9.06
N LYS A 83 -6.45 6.14 8.23
CA LYS A 83 -7.03 6.68 6.99
C LYS A 83 -7.35 5.57 5.98
N THR A 84 -6.47 4.58 5.88
CA THR A 84 -6.69 3.45 4.98
C THR A 84 -7.92 2.65 5.38
N GLU A 85 -8.09 2.42 6.69
CA GLU A 85 -9.26 1.73 7.21
C GLU A 85 -10.53 2.50 6.89
N ASP A 86 -10.54 3.81 7.12
CA ASP A 86 -11.68 4.66 6.80
C ASP A 86 -12.01 4.60 5.32
N THR A 87 -11.00 4.69 4.47
CA THR A 87 -11.17 4.63 3.02
C THR A 87 -11.76 3.30 2.58
N ARG A 88 -11.32 2.20 3.19
CA ARG A 88 -11.86 0.88 2.86
C ARG A 88 -13.33 0.78 3.23
N LEU A 89 -13.70 1.31 4.38
CA LEU A 89 -15.09 1.31 4.82
C LEU A 89 -15.95 2.14 3.88
N GLU A 90 -15.48 3.31 3.48
CA GLU A 90 -16.20 4.14 2.52
C GLU A 90 -16.38 3.43 1.18
N ALA A 91 -15.32 2.79 0.69
CA ALA A 91 -15.37 2.06 -0.56
C ALA A 91 -16.38 0.91 -0.49
N MET A 92 -16.41 0.20 0.64
CA MET A 92 -17.39 -0.87 0.84
C MET A 92 -18.81 -0.34 0.86
N CYS A 93 -19.05 0.77 1.56
CA CYS A 93 -20.35 1.39 1.60
C CYS A 93 -20.82 1.82 0.21
N ASP A 94 -19.92 2.43 -0.56
CA ASP A 94 -20.24 2.85 -1.92
C ASP A 94 -20.56 1.65 -2.81
N PHE A 95 -19.80 0.56 -2.67
CA PHE A 95 -20.04 -0.66 -3.42
C PHE A 95 -21.43 -1.24 -3.09
N ILE A 96 -21.76 -1.29 -1.82
CA ILE A 96 -23.06 -1.80 -1.37
C ILE A 96 -24.19 -0.94 -1.93
N LYS A 97 -24.03 0.37 -1.88
CA LYS A 97 -25.04 1.30 -2.42
C LYS A 97 -25.22 1.09 -3.92
N HIS A 98 -24.12 0.88 -4.64
CA HIS A 98 -24.16 0.64 -6.08
C HIS A 98 -24.92 -0.64 -6.41
N GLU A 99 -24.65 -1.70 -5.66
CA GLU A 99 -25.32 -2.98 -5.87
C GLU A 99 -26.82 -2.86 -5.57
N ASN A 100 -27.18 -2.17 -4.50
CA ASN A 100 -28.58 -1.96 -4.15
C ASN A 100 -29.32 -1.17 -5.24
N LEU A 101 -28.66 -0.16 -5.80
CA LEU A 101 -29.26 0.62 -6.89
C LEU A 101 -29.49 -0.24 -8.12
N LYS A 102 -28.57 -1.14 -8.43
CA LYS A 102 -28.70 -2.05 -9.56
C LYS A 102 -29.86 -3.03 -9.34
N GLU A 103 -30.01 -3.52 -8.12
CA GLU A 103 -31.07 -4.45 -7.80
C GLU A 103 -32.43 -3.80 -7.90
N ASN A 104 -32.53 -2.52 -7.56
CA ASN A 104 -33.77 -1.78 -7.57
C ASN A 104 -34.20 -1.34 -8.97
N ASN A 105 -33.33 -1.44 -9.91
CA ASN A 105 -33.63 -1.11 -11.30
C ASN A 105 -33.98 -2.35 -12.10
#